data_fd44077b31d2a62a4dad20a8162018e6
#
_entry.id   fd44077b31d2a62a4dad20a8162018e6
#
_cell.length_a   1.000
_cell.length_b   1.000
_cell.length_c   1.000
_cell.angle_alpha   90.00
_cell.angle_beta   90.00
_cell.angle_gamma   90.00
#
_symmetry.space_group_name_H-M   'P 1'
#
loop_
_entity.id
_entity.type
_entity.pdbx_description
1 polymer ?
#
loop_
_entity_poly.entity_id
_entity_poly.type
_entity_poly.pdbx_seq_one_letter_code
_entity_poly.pdbx_strand_id
1 'polypeptide(L)'
;DWDNISMTHNFEIEWTENNITSTVNYRIPSGSECSTCHKTSDTHIPIGVKPMNLNKIISYQDYSMNQIEKWIDYGYLDNAPENIETMANWTDPSNSLELRVRSYLDINCAHCHSDNTHCEYRPIRLDFDSTEDLTNLGLCLAPDTDLGNGTDLIVAPGNFIRSVLHFRMASVEEEYRMPLLGRTLVHQESVDLIEEWITSLDIDCN
;
A
#
# COMPACT_ATOMS: atom_id res chain seq x y z
N ASP A 1 -15.68 -16.95 -6.36
CA ASP A 1 -16.97 -16.35 -6.70
C ASP A 1 -17.37 -15.40 -5.57
N TRP A 2 -17.18 -14.10 -5.78
CA TRP A 2 -17.41 -13.02 -4.81
C TRP A 2 -18.87 -12.95 -4.35
N ASP A 3 -19.80 -13.36 -5.22
CA ASP A 3 -21.23 -13.28 -4.98
C ASP A 3 -21.74 -14.24 -3.89
N ASN A 4 -20.95 -15.24 -3.54
CA ASN A 4 -21.30 -16.24 -2.53
C ASN A 4 -20.89 -15.85 -1.08
N ILE A 5 -20.14 -14.76 -0.89
CA ILE A 5 -19.75 -14.26 0.42
C ILE A 5 -20.75 -13.18 0.85
N SER A 6 -21.93 -13.59 1.27
CA SER A 6 -23.02 -12.66 1.59
C SER A 6 -22.90 -11.96 2.95
N MET A 7 -22.04 -12.45 3.85
CA MET A 7 -21.84 -11.92 5.20
C MET A 7 -20.37 -11.86 5.57
N THR A 8 -20.03 -10.92 6.44
CA THR A 8 -18.71 -10.86 7.09
C THR A 8 -18.57 -12.00 8.09
N HIS A 9 -17.35 -12.52 8.22
CA HIS A 9 -17.00 -13.53 9.22
C HIS A 9 -15.82 -13.05 10.05
N ASN A 10 -15.89 -13.31 11.35
CA ASN A 10 -14.77 -13.06 12.25
C ASN A 10 -14.08 -14.37 12.60
N PHE A 11 -12.75 -14.35 12.58
CA PHE A 11 -11.91 -15.48 12.96
C PHE A 11 -10.88 -15.05 13.97
N GLU A 12 -10.76 -15.79 15.06
CA GLU A 12 -9.62 -15.64 15.95
C GLU A 12 -8.42 -16.35 15.32
N ILE A 13 -7.35 -15.60 15.13
CA ILE A 13 -6.07 -16.07 14.61
C ILE A 13 -5.04 -15.94 15.71
N GLU A 14 -4.39 -17.04 16.05
CA GLU A 14 -3.28 -17.09 16.98
C GLU A 14 -1.97 -17.37 16.23
N TRP A 15 -0.90 -16.66 16.57
CA TRP A 15 0.44 -16.95 16.06
C TRP A 15 1.49 -16.72 17.14
N THR A 16 2.63 -17.40 17.01
CA THR A 16 3.76 -17.24 17.91
C THR A 16 4.99 -16.78 17.13
N GLU A 17 5.54 -15.66 17.54
CA GLU A 17 6.76 -15.10 16.99
C GLU A 17 7.70 -14.71 18.15
N ASN A 18 8.98 -15.06 18.03
CA ASN A 18 10.00 -14.78 19.08
C ASN A 18 9.56 -15.24 20.48
N ASN A 19 8.88 -16.38 20.60
CA ASN A 19 8.29 -16.94 21.83
C ASN A 19 7.18 -16.05 22.47
N ILE A 20 6.61 -15.12 21.72
CA ILE A 20 5.44 -14.33 22.13
C ILE A 20 4.25 -14.82 21.34
N THR A 21 3.20 -15.27 22.03
CA THR A 21 1.94 -15.65 21.41
C THR A 21 1.02 -14.44 21.39
N SER A 22 0.52 -14.14 20.19
CA SER A 22 -0.41 -13.04 19.94
C SER A 22 -1.69 -13.59 19.33
N THR A 23 -2.80 -12.91 19.56
CA THR A 23 -4.10 -13.23 19.00
C THR A 23 -4.72 -12.00 18.35
N VAL A 24 -5.51 -12.22 17.30
CA VAL A 24 -6.29 -11.17 16.66
C VAL A 24 -7.64 -11.73 16.22
N ASN A 25 -8.69 -10.96 16.41
CA ASN A 25 -10.01 -11.26 15.85
C ASN A 25 -10.10 -10.62 14.46
N TYR A 26 -9.76 -11.39 13.43
CA TYR A 26 -9.72 -10.91 12.05
C TYR A 26 -11.10 -10.97 11.40
N ARG A 27 -11.53 -9.85 10.82
CA ARG A 27 -12.78 -9.75 10.06
C ARG A 27 -12.53 -9.98 8.58
N ILE A 28 -13.07 -11.06 8.02
CA ILE A 28 -13.10 -11.29 6.58
C ILE A 28 -14.22 -10.43 5.99
N PRO A 29 -13.92 -9.54 5.02
CA PRO A 29 -14.92 -8.71 4.35
C PRO A 29 -15.96 -9.56 3.59
N SER A 30 -17.17 -9.02 3.41
CA SER A 30 -18.18 -9.59 2.52
C SER A 30 -17.78 -9.42 1.03
N GLY A 31 -18.46 -10.13 0.14
CA GLY A 31 -18.21 -10.04 -1.30
C GLY A 31 -18.37 -8.62 -1.85
N SER A 32 -19.36 -7.86 -1.39
CA SER A 32 -19.55 -6.47 -1.77
C SER A 32 -18.43 -5.56 -1.28
N GLU A 33 -17.89 -5.83 -0.09
CA GLU A 33 -16.74 -5.11 0.45
C GLU A 33 -15.42 -5.47 -0.27
N CYS A 34 -15.28 -6.72 -0.73
CA CYS A 34 -14.14 -7.13 -1.55
C CYS A 34 -14.02 -6.27 -2.82
N SER A 35 -15.15 -5.91 -3.43
CA SER A 35 -15.20 -5.05 -4.62
C SER A 35 -14.66 -3.63 -4.40
N THR A 36 -14.54 -3.18 -3.14
CA THR A 36 -13.92 -1.87 -2.82
C THR A 36 -12.46 -1.83 -3.27
N CYS A 37 -11.73 -2.95 -3.12
CA CYS A 37 -10.32 -3.05 -3.48
C CYS A 37 -10.10 -3.81 -4.81
N HIS A 38 -10.97 -4.80 -5.10
CA HIS A 38 -10.84 -5.71 -6.25
C HIS A 38 -11.66 -5.27 -7.45
N LYS A 39 -11.68 -3.96 -7.77
CA LYS A 39 -12.43 -3.42 -8.89
C LYS A 39 -11.66 -2.27 -9.55
N THR A 40 -11.61 -2.29 -10.89
CA THR A 40 -11.16 -1.16 -11.70
C THR A 40 -12.24 -0.85 -12.72
N SER A 41 -12.70 0.40 -12.77
CA SER A 41 -13.91 0.80 -13.47
C SER A 41 -15.09 -0.10 -13.06
N ASP A 42 -15.73 -0.81 -13.99
CA ASP A 42 -16.82 -1.73 -13.71
C ASP A 42 -16.43 -3.22 -13.72
N THR A 43 -15.13 -3.52 -13.73
CA THR A 43 -14.63 -4.89 -13.81
C THR A 43 -13.97 -5.32 -12.51
N HIS A 44 -14.39 -6.47 -11.97
CA HIS A 44 -13.70 -7.10 -10.85
C HIS A 44 -12.37 -7.69 -11.31
N ILE A 45 -11.31 -7.35 -10.59
CA ILE A 45 -9.96 -7.81 -10.88
C ILE A 45 -9.28 -8.37 -9.62
N PRO A 46 -8.39 -9.37 -9.74
CA PRO A 46 -7.48 -9.67 -8.66
C PRO A 46 -6.50 -8.50 -8.46
N ILE A 47 -6.16 -8.18 -7.21
CA ILE A 47 -5.01 -7.32 -6.94
C ILE A 47 -3.78 -8.18 -7.20
N GLY A 48 -3.11 -7.90 -8.30
CA GLY A 48 -1.93 -8.64 -8.74
C GLY A 48 -0.64 -7.88 -8.49
N VAL A 49 0.47 -8.58 -8.70
CA VAL A 49 1.78 -7.97 -8.77
C VAL A 49 1.94 -7.29 -10.15
N LYS A 50 2.61 -6.15 -10.16
CA LYS A 50 3.01 -5.46 -11.40
C LYS A 50 4.35 -6.04 -11.90
N PRO A 51 4.67 -5.94 -13.20
CA PRO A 51 5.96 -6.39 -13.72
C PRO A 51 7.17 -5.82 -12.96
N MET A 52 7.13 -4.53 -12.57
CA MET A 52 8.18 -3.86 -11.81
C MET A 52 8.43 -4.48 -10.42
N ASN A 53 7.42 -5.11 -9.81
CA ASN A 53 7.58 -5.82 -8.53
C ASN A 53 8.35 -7.14 -8.71
N LEU A 54 8.28 -7.72 -9.89
CA LEU A 54 8.84 -9.03 -10.25
C LEU A 54 10.21 -8.91 -10.93
N ASN A 55 10.53 -7.74 -11.51
CA ASN A 55 11.79 -7.52 -12.22
C ASN A 55 12.96 -7.40 -11.24
N LYS A 56 13.29 -8.51 -10.59
CA LYS A 56 14.40 -8.60 -9.62
C LYS A 56 15.01 -9.99 -9.62
N ILE A 57 16.27 -10.05 -9.23
CA ILE A 57 16.97 -11.33 -9.04
C ILE A 57 16.46 -11.98 -7.75
N ILE A 58 16.03 -13.21 -7.85
CA ILE A 58 15.62 -14.06 -6.74
C ILE A 58 16.63 -15.21 -6.61
N SER A 59 17.08 -15.48 -5.40
CA SER A 59 17.87 -16.65 -5.08
C SER A 59 16.96 -17.83 -4.88
N TYR A 60 17.10 -18.84 -5.73
CA TYR A 60 16.50 -20.15 -5.59
C TYR A 60 17.51 -21.08 -4.91
N GLN A 61 17.11 -22.30 -4.62
CA GLN A 61 17.92 -23.24 -3.86
C GLN A 61 19.33 -23.40 -4.43
N ASP A 62 19.47 -23.54 -5.75
CA ASP A 62 20.73 -23.87 -6.42
C ASP A 62 21.27 -22.78 -7.37
N TYR A 63 20.53 -21.71 -7.59
CA TYR A 63 20.87 -20.63 -8.53
C TYR A 63 20.09 -19.34 -8.23
N SER A 64 20.49 -18.27 -8.91
CA SER A 64 19.76 -17.00 -8.89
C SER A 64 19.34 -16.62 -10.30
N MET A 65 18.15 -16.11 -10.46
CA MET A 65 17.58 -15.72 -11.75
C MET A 65 16.57 -14.59 -11.57
N ASN A 66 16.36 -13.78 -12.60
CA ASN A 66 15.27 -12.81 -12.63
C ASN A 66 13.93 -13.52 -12.56
N GLN A 67 13.01 -13.02 -11.73
CA GLN A 67 11.71 -13.68 -11.52
C GLN A 67 10.87 -13.74 -12.78
N ILE A 68 10.89 -12.69 -13.61
CA ILE A 68 10.14 -12.65 -14.87
C ILE A 68 10.73 -13.65 -15.87
N GLU A 69 12.06 -13.66 -16.03
CA GLU A 69 12.75 -14.62 -16.90
C GLU A 69 12.46 -16.06 -16.49
N LYS A 70 12.46 -16.31 -15.17
CA LYS A 70 12.10 -17.64 -14.66
C LYS A 70 10.68 -18.03 -15.04
N TRP A 71 9.73 -17.13 -14.95
CA TRP A 71 8.34 -17.44 -15.31
C TRP A 71 8.16 -17.68 -16.82
N ILE A 72 8.93 -17.00 -17.66
CA ILE A 72 8.99 -17.26 -19.09
C ILE A 72 9.59 -18.64 -19.36
N ASP A 73 10.74 -18.96 -18.75
CA ASP A 73 11.38 -20.27 -18.89
C ASP A 73 10.49 -21.45 -18.49
N TYR A 74 9.65 -21.27 -17.47
CA TYR A 74 8.72 -22.29 -16.99
C TYR A 74 7.37 -22.27 -17.72
N GLY A 75 7.17 -21.38 -18.67
CA GLY A 75 5.94 -21.28 -19.45
C GLY A 75 4.75 -20.72 -18.69
N TYR A 76 4.98 -19.99 -17.58
CA TYR A 76 3.93 -19.26 -16.87
C TYR A 76 3.62 -17.91 -17.54
N LEU A 77 4.56 -17.37 -18.29
CA LEU A 77 4.41 -16.18 -19.13
C LEU A 77 4.92 -16.50 -20.53
N ASP A 78 4.22 -16.02 -21.56
CA ASP A 78 4.68 -16.11 -22.94
C ASP A 78 5.80 -15.09 -23.24
N ASN A 79 5.67 -13.88 -22.67
CA ASN A 79 6.64 -12.79 -22.81
C ASN A 79 6.44 -11.76 -21.69
N ALA A 80 7.30 -10.75 -21.66
CA ALA A 80 7.20 -9.59 -20.78
C ALA A 80 7.43 -8.30 -21.58
N PRO A 81 6.96 -7.13 -21.10
CA PRO A 81 7.31 -5.84 -21.66
C PRO A 81 8.82 -5.63 -21.72
N GLU A 82 9.28 -4.84 -22.68
CA GLU A 82 10.67 -4.38 -22.72
C GLU A 82 10.91 -3.25 -21.69
N ASN A 83 12.13 -3.16 -21.18
CA ASN A 83 12.58 -2.07 -20.28
C ASN A 83 11.72 -1.89 -19.02
N ILE A 84 11.38 -3.00 -18.37
CA ILE A 84 10.68 -2.95 -17.09
C ILE A 84 11.59 -2.33 -16.03
N GLU A 85 11.16 -1.25 -15.40
CA GLU A 85 11.81 -0.71 -14.23
C GLU A 85 11.73 -1.68 -13.04
N THR A 86 12.64 -1.53 -12.09
CA THR A 86 12.65 -2.35 -10.87
C THR A 86 12.16 -1.50 -9.70
N MET A 87 11.10 -1.94 -9.06
CA MET A 87 10.62 -1.28 -7.85
C MET A 87 11.58 -1.52 -6.69
N ALA A 88 11.87 -0.47 -5.93
CA ALA A 88 12.74 -0.56 -4.77
C ALA A 88 12.18 -1.51 -3.71
N ASN A 89 13.06 -2.26 -3.06
CA ASN A 89 12.70 -2.92 -1.82
C ASN A 89 12.57 -1.86 -0.72
N TRP A 90 11.37 -1.64 -0.23
CA TRP A 90 11.08 -0.62 0.77
C TRP A 90 11.81 -0.84 2.12
N THR A 91 12.25 -2.07 2.41
CA THR A 91 13.03 -2.41 3.61
C THR A 91 14.53 -2.21 3.43
N ASP A 92 15.01 -1.96 2.22
CA ASP A 92 16.43 -1.82 1.92
C ASP A 92 16.87 -0.34 2.08
N PRO A 93 17.66 -0.01 3.12
CA PRO A 93 18.08 1.35 3.38
C PRO A 93 19.13 1.88 2.36
N SER A 94 19.60 1.07 1.45
CA SER A 94 20.47 1.53 0.35
C SER A 94 19.69 2.35 -0.71
N ASN A 95 18.37 2.19 -0.76
CA ASN A 95 17.48 3.02 -1.56
C ASN A 95 17.13 4.32 -0.82
N SER A 96 16.87 5.39 -1.57
CA SER A 96 16.42 6.65 -0.97
C SER A 96 15.09 6.44 -0.21
N LEU A 97 14.91 7.21 0.86
CA LEU A 97 13.72 7.12 1.70
C LEU A 97 12.43 7.37 0.90
N GLU A 98 12.44 8.37 0.02
CA GLU A 98 11.32 8.67 -0.88
C GLU A 98 10.98 7.48 -1.79
N LEU A 99 11.98 6.87 -2.42
CA LEU A 99 11.77 5.74 -3.30
C LEU A 99 11.19 4.53 -2.55
N ARG A 100 11.63 4.30 -1.32
CA ARG A 100 11.10 3.26 -0.43
C ARG A 100 9.62 3.53 -0.08
N VAL A 101 9.29 4.77 0.26
CA VAL A 101 7.91 5.20 0.55
C VAL A 101 7.00 5.02 -0.67
N ARG A 102 7.41 5.53 -1.83
CA ARG A 102 6.65 5.40 -3.08
C ARG A 102 6.40 3.92 -3.42
N SER A 103 7.43 3.08 -3.30
CA SER A 103 7.31 1.64 -3.54
C SER A 103 6.34 0.95 -2.56
N TYR A 104 6.37 1.34 -1.29
CA TYR A 104 5.44 0.82 -0.29
C TYR A 104 3.99 1.23 -0.58
N LEU A 105 3.76 2.51 -0.90
CA LEU A 105 2.42 3.04 -1.17
C LEU A 105 1.83 2.47 -2.46
N ASP A 106 2.64 2.24 -3.49
CA ASP A 106 2.19 1.59 -4.71
C ASP A 106 1.61 0.20 -4.46
N ILE A 107 2.33 -0.63 -3.71
CA ILE A 107 1.90 -2.02 -3.45
C ILE A 107 0.67 -2.08 -2.55
N ASN A 108 0.60 -1.22 -1.54
CA ASN A 108 -0.39 -1.35 -0.46
C ASN A 108 -1.60 -0.42 -0.60
N CYS A 109 -1.51 0.64 -1.40
CA CYS A 109 -2.52 1.70 -1.44
C CYS A 109 -3.03 2.03 -2.85
N ALA A 110 -2.19 1.90 -3.88
CA ALA A 110 -2.53 2.31 -5.24
C ALA A 110 -3.74 1.57 -5.83
N HIS A 111 -3.98 0.32 -5.42
CA HIS A 111 -5.14 -0.45 -5.90
C HIS A 111 -6.50 0.18 -5.54
N CYS A 112 -6.53 1.09 -4.55
CA CYS A 112 -7.68 1.92 -4.24
C CYS A 112 -7.47 3.39 -4.62
N HIS A 113 -6.23 3.90 -4.57
CA HIS A 113 -5.88 5.31 -4.78
C HIS A 113 -5.15 5.54 -6.11
N SER A 114 -5.78 5.15 -7.20
CA SER A 114 -5.36 5.41 -8.59
C SER A 114 -6.58 5.78 -9.42
N ASP A 115 -6.36 6.19 -10.66
CA ASP A 115 -7.44 6.45 -11.61
C ASP A 115 -8.26 5.19 -11.87
N ASN A 116 -9.58 5.36 -12.04
CA ASN A 116 -10.56 4.30 -12.25
C ASN A 116 -10.68 3.28 -11.10
N THR A 117 -10.21 3.61 -9.90
CA THR A 117 -10.36 2.78 -8.70
C THR A 117 -11.36 3.39 -7.71
N HIS A 118 -11.63 2.70 -6.60
CA HIS A 118 -12.65 3.11 -5.63
C HIS A 118 -12.46 4.53 -5.09
N CYS A 119 -11.22 4.97 -4.89
CA CYS A 119 -10.90 6.27 -4.31
C CYS A 119 -10.44 7.31 -5.35
N GLU A 120 -10.75 7.15 -6.64
CA GLU A 120 -10.36 8.11 -7.68
C GLU A 120 -10.88 9.54 -7.45
N TYR A 121 -11.97 9.69 -6.67
CA TYR A 121 -12.53 10.98 -6.28
C TYR A 121 -11.69 11.73 -5.23
N ARG A 122 -10.68 11.07 -4.65
CA ARG A 122 -9.73 11.69 -3.71
C ARG A 122 -8.59 12.39 -4.46
N PRO A 123 -7.98 13.43 -3.86
CA PRO A 123 -6.95 14.22 -4.55
C PRO A 123 -5.60 13.52 -4.69
N ILE A 124 -5.43 12.32 -4.14
CA ILE A 124 -4.16 11.57 -4.16
C ILE A 124 -4.18 10.44 -5.18
N ARG A 125 -3.00 10.18 -5.75
CA ARG A 125 -2.69 9.05 -6.63
C ARG A 125 -1.43 8.39 -6.11
N LEU A 126 -1.54 7.13 -5.71
CA LEU A 126 -0.46 6.44 -4.99
C LEU A 126 0.22 5.35 -5.82
N ASP A 127 -0.10 5.27 -7.10
CA ASP A 127 0.68 4.44 -8.03
C ASP A 127 2.09 5.05 -8.25
N PHE A 128 3.06 4.19 -8.52
CA PHE A 128 4.47 4.54 -8.51
C PHE A 128 4.82 5.68 -9.47
N ASP A 129 4.27 5.64 -10.68
CA ASP A 129 4.56 6.64 -11.71
C ASP A 129 3.96 8.00 -11.34
N SER A 130 2.70 8.02 -10.88
CA SER A 130 2.03 9.25 -10.46
C SER A 130 2.72 9.92 -9.27
N THR A 131 3.35 9.16 -8.39
CA THR A 131 4.01 9.68 -7.18
C THR A 131 5.38 10.34 -7.45
N GLU A 132 5.84 10.42 -8.70
CA GLU A 132 6.95 11.30 -9.07
C GLU A 132 6.63 12.77 -8.77
N ASP A 133 5.38 13.16 -8.92
CA ASP A 133 4.88 14.42 -8.39
C ASP A 133 4.39 14.20 -6.95
N LEU A 134 5.12 14.73 -5.98
CA LEU A 134 4.80 14.57 -4.56
C LEU A 134 3.44 15.15 -4.15
N THR A 135 2.84 16.01 -4.96
CA THR A 135 1.46 16.48 -4.72
C THR A 135 0.48 15.32 -4.83
N ASN A 136 0.74 14.35 -5.69
CA ASN A 136 -0.05 13.12 -5.77
C ASN A 136 0.07 12.23 -4.53
N LEU A 137 1.16 12.33 -3.77
CA LEU A 137 1.27 11.73 -2.43
C LEU A 137 0.47 12.50 -1.36
N GLY A 138 -0.09 13.64 -1.71
CA GLY A 138 -0.82 14.50 -0.77
C GLY A 138 0.04 15.55 -0.08
N LEU A 139 1.26 15.82 -0.58
CA LEU A 139 2.15 16.83 -0.02
C LEU A 139 1.47 18.21 -0.07
N CYS A 140 1.37 18.86 1.08
CA CYS A 140 0.73 20.17 1.24
C CYS A 140 -0.77 20.24 0.85
N LEU A 141 -1.42 19.10 0.62
CA LEU A 141 -2.84 19.05 0.31
C LEU A 141 -3.69 18.90 1.56
N ALA A 142 -4.76 19.70 1.65
CA ALA A 142 -5.77 19.52 2.69
C ALA A 142 -6.58 18.24 2.44
N PRO A 143 -6.96 17.51 3.50
CA PRO A 143 -7.87 16.37 3.36
C PRO A 143 -9.30 16.82 3.05
N ASP A 144 -10.05 15.99 2.32
CA ASP A 144 -11.49 16.28 2.05
C ASP A 144 -12.37 16.24 3.31
N THR A 145 -11.87 15.63 4.38
CA THR A 145 -12.60 15.44 5.63
C THR A 145 -11.72 15.88 6.79
N ASP A 146 -12.18 16.84 7.55
CA ASP A 146 -11.56 17.22 8.83
C ASP A 146 -11.84 16.09 9.85
N LEU A 147 -10.79 15.52 10.41
CA LEU A 147 -10.89 14.46 11.41
C LEU A 147 -11.05 14.99 12.84
N GLY A 148 -10.97 16.31 13.05
CA GLY A 148 -11.14 16.93 14.36
C GLY A 148 -10.03 16.61 15.39
N ASN A 149 -8.91 16.04 14.94
CA ASN A 149 -7.83 15.54 15.78
C ASN A 149 -6.51 16.33 15.63
N GLY A 150 -6.54 17.45 14.90
CA GLY A 150 -5.38 18.32 14.67
C GLY A 150 -4.57 17.96 13.41
N THR A 151 -4.96 16.93 12.66
CA THR A 151 -4.40 16.69 11.33
C THR A 151 -5.08 17.64 10.33
N ASP A 152 -4.30 18.35 9.53
CA ASP A 152 -4.80 19.39 8.61
C ASP A 152 -4.28 19.27 7.18
N LEU A 153 -3.26 18.45 6.95
CA LEU A 153 -2.74 18.12 5.62
C LEU A 153 -2.68 16.61 5.44
N ILE A 154 -2.79 16.14 4.18
CA ILE A 154 -2.61 14.72 3.88
C ILE A 154 -1.16 14.33 4.20
N VAL A 155 -0.19 15.11 3.72
CA VAL A 155 1.22 15.05 4.14
C VAL A 155 1.67 16.45 4.52
N ALA A 156 1.94 16.69 5.79
CA ALA A 156 2.47 17.92 6.34
C ALA A 156 4.00 17.81 6.45
N PRO A 157 4.78 18.47 5.58
CA PRO A 157 6.24 18.39 5.61
C PRO A 157 6.82 18.71 6.98
N GLY A 158 7.79 17.91 7.42
CA GLY A 158 8.44 18.06 8.72
C GLY A 158 7.57 17.75 9.94
N ASN A 159 6.29 17.37 9.76
CA ASN A 159 5.37 17.16 10.89
C ASN A 159 4.38 16.01 10.66
N PHE A 160 4.77 14.80 11.02
CA PHE A 160 3.91 13.62 10.87
C PHE A 160 2.64 13.67 11.75
N ILE A 161 2.65 14.40 12.88
CA ILE A 161 1.49 14.52 13.78
C ILE A 161 0.33 15.26 13.09
N ARG A 162 0.65 16.21 12.20
CA ARG A 162 -0.33 16.94 11.40
C ARG A 162 -0.75 16.20 10.12
N SER A 163 -0.11 15.05 9.84
CA SER A 163 -0.30 14.32 8.57
C SER A 163 -1.38 13.25 8.69
N VAL A 164 -2.45 13.40 7.90
CA VAL A 164 -3.56 12.43 7.81
C VAL A 164 -3.08 11.06 7.36
N LEU A 165 -2.12 11.00 6.42
CA LEU A 165 -1.56 9.73 5.93
C LEU A 165 -0.98 8.91 7.09
N HIS A 166 -0.09 9.51 7.89
CA HIS A 166 0.51 8.85 9.05
C HIS A 166 -0.56 8.42 10.06
N PHE A 167 -1.46 9.32 10.45
CA PHE A 167 -2.52 9.04 11.41
C PHE A 167 -3.38 7.85 10.99
N ARG A 168 -3.82 7.81 9.73
CA ARG A 168 -4.66 6.71 9.23
C ARG A 168 -3.93 5.39 9.14
N MET A 169 -2.64 5.39 8.81
CA MET A 169 -1.82 4.17 8.79
C MET A 169 -1.55 3.64 10.20
N ALA A 170 -1.37 4.51 11.18
CA ALA A 170 -1.16 4.15 12.58
C ALA A 170 -2.45 3.75 13.33
N SER A 171 -3.63 4.13 12.83
CA SER A 171 -4.91 3.84 13.48
C SER A 171 -5.35 2.39 13.27
N VAL A 172 -5.98 1.78 14.28
CA VAL A 172 -6.74 0.52 14.19
C VAL A 172 -8.25 0.75 14.20
N GLU A 173 -8.69 1.96 14.52
CA GLU A 173 -10.10 2.33 14.57
C GLU A 173 -10.72 2.27 13.17
N GLU A 174 -11.84 1.56 13.02
CA GLU A 174 -12.49 1.32 11.73
C GLU A 174 -12.86 2.61 10.97
N GLU A 175 -13.16 3.68 11.71
CA GLU A 175 -13.50 4.99 11.16
C GLU A 175 -12.30 5.69 10.51
N TYR A 176 -11.08 5.44 11.01
CA TYR A 176 -9.89 6.20 10.62
C TYR A 176 -8.86 5.40 9.86
N ARG A 177 -8.75 4.10 10.12
CA ARG A 177 -7.67 3.28 9.59
C ARG A 177 -7.64 3.22 8.06
N MET A 178 -6.44 3.13 7.49
CA MET A 178 -6.19 2.80 6.09
C MET A 178 -5.14 1.67 6.01
N PRO A 179 -5.36 0.63 5.20
CA PRO A 179 -6.56 0.32 4.42
C PRO A 179 -7.82 0.18 5.26
N LEU A 180 -8.95 0.63 4.71
CA LEU A 180 -10.26 0.60 5.37
C LEU A 180 -10.71 -0.82 5.73
N LEU A 181 -10.43 -1.78 4.85
CA LEU A 181 -10.81 -3.19 4.94
C LEU A 181 -9.56 -4.08 4.85
N GLY A 182 -9.69 -5.34 5.27
CA GLY A 182 -8.63 -6.33 5.15
C GLY A 182 -7.44 -6.13 6.10
N ARG A 183 -7.54 -5.22 7.06
CA ARG A 183 -6.50 -4.94 8.04
C ARG A 183 -7.07 -4.86 9.46
N THR A 184 -6.40 -5.51 10.41
CA THR A 184 -6.74 -5.46 11.84
C THR A 184 -5.56 -4.98 12.69
N LEU A 185 -4.33 -5.21 12.21
CA LEU A 185 -3.10 -4.81 12.90
C LEU A 185 -2.43 -3.63 12.20
N VAL A 186 -1.65 -2.86 12.94
CA VAL A 186 -0.75 -1.85 12.37
C VAL A 186 0.49 -2.54 11.82
N HIS A 187 0.90 -2.16 10.62
CA HIS A 187 2.21 -2.52 10.08
C HIS A 187 3.22 -1.47 10.55
N GLN A 188 3.78 -1.68 11.74
CA GLN A 188 4.55 -0.66 12.45
C GLN A 188 5.76 -0.18 11.63
N GLU A 189 6.47 -1.09 10.98
CA GLU A 189 7.65 -0.76 10.18
C GLU A 189 7.31 0.20 9.03
N SER A 190 6.10 0.11 8.49
CA SER A 190 5.66 1.04 7.46
C SER A 190 5.23 2.40 8.02
N VAL A 191 4.65 2.41 9.21
CA VAL A 191 4.32 3.67 9.90
C VAL A 191 5.61 4.42 10.23
N ASP A 192 6.63 3.71 10.75
CA ASP A 192 7.94 4.29 11.06
C ASP A 192 8.63 4.83 9.80
N LEU A 193 8.53 4.12 8.65
CA LEU A 193 9.05 4.57 7.37
C LEU A 193 8.39 5.88 6.90
N ILE A 194 7.08 5.96 7.01
CA ILE A 194 6.31 7.18 6.63
C ILE A 194 6.62 8.33 7.58
N GLU A 195 6.75 8.06 8.89
CA GLU A 195 7.13 9.06 9.88
C GLU A 195 8.52 9.65 9.59
N GLU A 196 9.52 8.77 9.32
CA GLU A 196 10.88 9.17 8.96
C GLU A 196 10.87 10.03 7.70
N TRP A 197 10.14 9.61 6.66
CA TRP A 197 10.04 10.35 5.40
C TRP A 197 9.40 11.73 5.60
N ILE A 198 8.23 11.80 6.24
CA ILE A 198 7.53 13.08 6.48
C ILE A 198 8.43 14.03 7.28
N THR A 199 9.11 13.51 8.31
CA THR A 199 10.01 14.31 9.16
C THR A 199 11.21 14.86 8.39
N SER A 200 11.68 14.13 7.37
CA SER A 200 12.81 14.53 6.55
C SER A 200 12.47 15.58 5.48
N LEU A 201 11.19 15.85 5.23
CA LEU A 201 10.77 16.82 4.22
C LEU A 201 11.00 18.25 4.70
N ASP A 202 11.89 18.97 4.02
CA ASP A 202 12.16 20.41 4.23
C ASP A 202 11.49 21.22 3.10
N ILE A 203 10.16 21.27 3.13
CA ILE A 203 9.31 21.91 2.14
C ILE A 203 8.33 22.83 2.86
N ASP A 204 8.15 24.04 2.33
CA ASP A 204 7.16 25.01 2.83
C ASP A 204 5.88 24.93 1.99
N CYS A 205 4.74 24.78 2.65
CA CYS A 205 3.41 24.69 2.04
C CYS A 205 2.75 26.07 1.85
N ASN A 206 3.51 27.10 1.48
CA ASN A 206 2.94 28.46 1.25
C ASN A 206 2.29 28.62 -0.12
#